data_126fa00d6721674e5671bfa662ca3765
#
_entry.id   126fa00d6721674e5671bfa662ca3765
#
_cell.length_a   1.000
_cell.length_b   1.000
_cell.length_c   1.000
_cell.angle_alpha   90.00
_cell.angle_beta   90.00
_cell.angle_gamma   90.00
#
_symmetry.space_group_name_H-M   'P 1'
#
loop_
_entity.id
_entity.type
_entity.pdbx_description
1 polymer ?
#
loop_
_entity_poly.entity_id
_entity_poly.type
_entity_poly.pdbx_seq_one_letter_code
_entity_poly.pdbx_strand_id
1 'polypeptide(L)'
;MRAPLLALLVLLTPGLLAQNTSQSNDWATPAEQSNYRTTPDYAATMAYLHRIAAAKPQQVRIEPFGKTGEGRELDIVIASKDGVFDPDKLHAAKRPIVLVQNAIHAGEMDGKDSCLALLRDMVITGKEAALLDRAVFVFIPMYNADGHERRSPYNRINQNGPEEMGWRGNGTNINLNRDYMKADAPETRAFMAMFHRWLPDFFVDDHVTDGADFQYDVTFTIERFPNLNADTGHWLDESVIPDLEHQVDASGHLASPTYISLVDDSDPSKGLGFDAYVPRFSTGYMNLENRPSMLVEMHMLKDYKTRVTGNYE
;
A
#
# COMPACT_ATOMS: atom_id res chain seq x y z
N MET A 1 19.44 -4.91 74.82
CA MET A 1 19.86 -4.08 73.65
C MET A 1 19.03 -4.50 72.44
N ARG A 2 18.09 -3.68 72.03
CA ARG A 2 17.19 -3.97 70.86
C ARG A 2 17.69 -3.10 69.70
N ALA A 3 18.02 -3.73 68.55
CA ALA A 3 18.39 -3.03 67.32
C ALA A 3 17.12 -2.68 66.52
N PRO A 4 17.01 -1.52 65.87
CA PRO A 4 15.87 -1.18 65.06
C PRO A 4 16.01 -1.74 63.63
N LEU A 5 14.91 -2.31 63.12
CA LEU A 5 14.75 -2.74 61.75
C LEU A 5 14.49 -1.53 60.85
N LEU A 6 15.36 -1.28 59.90
CA LEU A 6 15.21 -0.23 58.90
C LEU A 6 14.39 -0.77 57.73
N ALA A 7 13.14 -0.34 57.56
CA ALA A 7 12.30 -0.67 56.40
C ALA A 7 12.65 0.26 55.22
N LEU A 8 13.18 -0.32 54.18
CA LEU A 8 13.45 0.37 52.92
C LEU A 8 12.17 0.45 52.07
N LEU A 9 11.61 1.65 51.98
CA LEU A 9 10.44 1.93 51.14
C LEU A 9 10.90 2.15 49.68
N VAL A 10 10.65 1.20 48.79
CA VAL A 10 10.88 1.38 47.33
C VAL A 10 9.65 2.09 46.77
N LEU A 11 9.83 3.38 46.46
CA LEU A 11 8.85 4.15 45.68
C LEU A 11 8.99 3.78 44.20
N LEU A 12 8.12 2.92 43.72
CA LEU A 12 7.92 2.71 42.28
C LEU A 12 7.21 3.92 41.68
N THR A 13 7.91 4.66 40.83
CA THR A 13 7.33 5.77 40.07
C THR A 13 6.56 5.23 38.87
N PRO A 14 5.25 5.50 38.76
CA PRO A 14 4.43 5.12 37.60
C PRO A 14 4.51 6.19 36.49
N GLY A 15 5.72 6.47 36.01
CA GLY A 15 5.88 7.60 35.08
C GLY A 15 6.27 7.25 33.64
N LEU A 16 6.70 6.01 33.37
CA LEU A 16 7.25 5.69 32.04
C LEU A 16 6.27 5.01 31.07
N LEU A 17 5.16 4.46 31.55
CA LEU A 17 4.20 3.78 30.66
C LEU A 17 3.13 4.70 30.06
N ALA A 18 2.91 5.88 30.68
CA ALA A 18 1.88 6.83 30.19
C ALA A 18 2.36 7.71 29.03
N GLN A 19 3.67 7.87 28.84
CA GLN A 19 4.21 8.72 27.75
C GLN A 19 4.15 8.04 26.37
N ASN A 20 4.29 6.71 26.29
CA ASN A 20 4.24 6.01 24.99
C ASN A 20 2.82 5.88 24.42
N THR A 21 1.80 5.76 25.25
CA THR A 21 0.40 5.64 24.78
C THR A 21 -0.18 6.97 24.30
N SER A 22 0.26 8.11 24.84
CA SER A 22 -0.20 9.43 24.38
C SER A 22 0.44 9.84 23.06
N GLN A 23 1.70 9.46 22.81
CA GLN A 23 2.37 9.73 21.53
C GLN A 23 1.82 8.90 20.38
N SER A 24 1.40 7.66 20.61
CA SER A 24 0.80 6.82 19.57
C SER A 24 -0.58 7.33 19.12
N ASN A 25 -1.39 7.85 20.03
CA ASN A 25 -2.70 8.42 19.71
C ASN A 25 -2.62 9.73 18.92
N ASP A 26 -1.56 10.51 19.10
CA ASP A 26 -1.37 11.78 18.39
C ASP A 26 -1.06 11.60 16.89
N TRP A 27 -0.55 10.42 16.50
CA TRP A 27 -0.22 10.06 15.12
C TRP A 27 -1.20 9.03 14.50
N ALA A 28 -2.37 8.82 15.10
CA ALA A 28 -3.39 7.99 14.48
C ALA A 28 -3.75 8.52 13.09
N THR A 29 -3.87 7.62 12.11
CA THR A 29 -4.30 8.00 10.76
C THR A 29 -5.75 8.48 10.76
N PRO A 30 -6.21 9.25 9.76
CA PRO A 30 -7.62 9.64 9.69
C PRO A 30 -8.58 8.45 9.67
N ALA A 31 -8.21 7.33 9.04
CA ALA A 31 -9.02 6.10 9.06
C ALA A 31 -9.12 5.52 10.48
N GLU A 32 -8.00 5.42 11.21
CA GLU A 32 -7.98 4.98 12.61
C GLU A 32 -8.81 5.91 13.51
N GLN A 33 -8.70 7.23 13.34
CA GLN A 33 -9.47 8.23 14.11
C GLN A 33 -10.98 8.09 13.93
N SER A 34 -11.43 7.70 12.75
CA SER A 34 -12.83 7.41 12.46
C SER A 34 -13.27 6.00 12.88
N ASN A 35 -12.38 5.21 13.48
CA ASN A 35 -12.55 3.77 13.69
C ASN A 35 -12.86 3.03 12.37
N TYR A 36 -12.13 3.38 11.31
CA TYR A 36 -12.25 2.82 9.96
C TYR A 36 -13.64 2.96 9.32
N ARG A 37 -14.43 3.96 9.74
CA ARG A 37 -15.69 4.27 9.08
C ARG A 37 -15.50 5.10 7.83
N THR A 38 -14.51 5.99 7.83
CA THR A 38 -14.22 6.90 6.73
C THR A 38 -12.77 6.79 6.29
N THR A 39 -12.51 7.17 5.05
CA THR A 39 -11.19 7.36 4.48
C THR A 39 -10.95 8.85 4.23
N PRO A 40 -9.74 9.39 4.43
CA PRO A 40 -9.46 10.80 4.17
C PRO A 40 -9.60 11.13 2.68
N ASP A 41 -10.04 12.35 2.39
CA ASP A 41 -9.99 12.93 1.05
C ASP A 41 -8.54 13.26 0.63
N TYR A 42 -8.37 13.79 -0.58
CA TYR A 42 -7.06 14.17 -1.11
C TYR A 42 -6.34 15.17 -0.18
N ALA A 43 -7.03 16.22 0.23
CA ALA A 43 -6.43 17.27 1.05
C ALA A 43 -6.01 16.75 2.43
N ALA A 44 -6.86 15.98 3.11
CA ALA A 44 -6.56 15.39 4.42
C ALA A 44 -5.44 14.33 4.32
N THR A 45 -5.41 13.52 3.26
CA THR A 45 -4.33 12.56 3.00
C THR A 45 -3.00 13.29 2.84
N MET A 46 -2.93 14.30 1.98
CA MET A 46 -1.70 15.06 1.76
C MET A 46 -1.27 15.84 2.99
N ALA A 47 -2.22 16.42 3.75
CA ALA A 47 -1.91 17.10 5.00
C ALA A 47 -1.25 16.15 6.03
N TYR A 48 -1.75 14.92 6.15
CA TYR A 48 -1.15 13.91 7.03
C TYR A 48 0.27 13.52 6.57
N LEU A 49 0.48 13.30 5.28
CA LEU A 49 1.78 12.97 4.70
C LEU A 49 2.79 14.13 4.87
N HIS A 50 2.38 15.37 4.64
CA HIS A 50 3.21 16.55 4.89
C HIS A 50 3.56 16.70 6.37
N ARG A 51 2.65 16.37 7.28
CA ARG A 51 2.94 16.35 8.71
C ARG A 51 4.03 15.34 9.06
N ILE A 52 3.99 14.13 8.49
CA ILE A 52 5.05 13.12 8.67
C ILE A 52 6.38 13.64 8.08
N ALA A 53 6.38 14.14 6.85
CA ALA A 53 7.57 14.65 6.20
C ALA A 53 8.20 15.82 6.99
N ALA A 54 7.39 16.72 7.52
CA ALA A 54 7.87 17.82 8.37
C ALA A 54 8.47 17.32 9.69
N ALA A 55 7.92 16.26 10.28
CA ALA A 55 8.45 15.65 11.50
C ALA A 55 9.75 14.84 11.26
N LYS A 56 9.95 14.32 10.06
CA LYS A 56 11.07 13.43 9.69
C LYS A 56 11.72 13.84 8.35
N PRO A 57 12.19 15.09 8.21
CA PRO A 57 12.67 15.60 6.91
C PRO A 57 13.95 14.92 6.41
N GLN A 58 14.66 14.21 7.30
CA GLN A 58 15.84 13.43 6.93
C GLN A 58 15.50 12.01 6.43
N GLN A 59 14.26 11.55 6.63
CA GLN A 59 13.84 10.21 6.28
C GLN A 59 12.68 10.19 5.27
N VAL A 60 11.92 11.26 5.17
CA VAL A 60 10.74 11.34 4.30
C VAL A 60 10.82 12.56 3.40
N ARG A 61 10.55 12.36 2.10
CA ARG A 61 10.42 13.41 1.11
C ARG A 61 9.18 13.18 0.26
N ILE A 62 8.48 14.26 -0.08
CA ILE A 62 7.36 14.24 -1.02
C ILE A 62 7.83 14.98 -2.28
N GLU A 63 7.66 14.34 -3.44
CA GLU A 63 8.04 14.89 -4.73
C GLU A 63 6.88 14.74 -5.73
N PRO A 64 6.49 15.79 -6.45
CA PRO A 64 5.52 15.67 -7.52
C PRO A 64 6.15 14.95 -8.71
N PHE A 65 5.38 14.04 -9.34
CA PHE A 65 5.79 13.38 -10.57
C PHE A 65 4.89 13.72 -11.77
N GLY A 66 3.78 14.41 -11.56
CA GLY A 66 2.88 14.83 -12.63
C GLY A 66 1.62 15.51 -12.12
N LYS A 67 0.64 15.62 -13.03
CA LYS A 67 -0.68 16.16 -12.74
C LYS A 67 -1.76 15.29 -13.36
N THR A 68 -2.91 15.22 -12.68
CA THR A 68 -4.11 14.61 -13.22
C THR A 68 -4.73 15.43 -14.34
N GLY A 69 -5.72 14.85 -15.02
CA GLY A 69 -6.50 15.58 -16.04
C GLY A 69 -7.22 16.81 -15.50
N GLU A 70 -7.62 16.85 -14.24
CA GLU A 70 -8.24 17.99 -13.56
C GLU A 70 -7.21 18.93 -12.88
N GLY A 71 -5.91 18.63 -13.02
CA GLY A 71 -4.82 19.51 -12.56
C GLY A 71 -4.34 19.29 -11.13
N ARG A 72 -4.81 18.22 -10.42
CA ARG A 72 -4.28 17.84 -9.09
C ARG A 72 -2.85 17.32 -9.22
N GLU A 73 -2.00 17.62 -8.24
CA GLU A 73 -0.65 17.05 -8.19
C GLU A 73 -0.72 15.53 -7.99
N LEU A 74 0.19 14.84 -8.66
CA LEU A 74 0.49 13.43 -8.43
C LEU A 74 1.83 13.36 -7.72
N ASP A 75 1.83 12.87 -6.49
CA ASP A 75 2.99 12.87 -5.64
C ASP A 75 3.48 11.45 -5.35
N ILE A 76 4.79 11.30 -5.24
CA ILE A 76 5.44 10.17 -4.57
C ILE A 76 5.90 10.59 -3.18
N VAL A 77 5.80 9.67 -2.24
CA VAL A 77 6.32 9.79 -0.89
C VAL A 77 7.47 8.81 -0.73
N ILE A 78 8.66 9.32 -0.51
CA ILE A 78 9.89 8.52 -0.43
C ILE A 78 10.28 8.38 1.04
N ALA A 79 10.42 7.14 1.51
CA ALA A 79 10.92 6.82 2.84
C ALA A 79 12.29 6.15 2.72
N SER A 80 13.31 6.80 3.29
CA SER A 80 14.71 6.35 3.25
C SER A 80 15.35 6.49 4.62
N LYS A 81 16.05 5.47 5.10
CA LYS A 81 16.76 5.52 6.39
C LYS A 81 17.78 6.65 6.45
N ASP A 82 18.56 6.78 5.38
CA ASP A 82 19.77 7.61 5.33
C ASP A 82 19.53 8.95 4.61
N GLY A 83 18.27 9.26 4.26
CA GLY A 83 17.92 10.48 3.54
C GLY A 83 18.45 10.54 2.10
N VAL A 84 18.77 9.39 1.51
CA VAL A 84 19.12 9.31 0.09
C VAL A 84 17.81 9.17 -0.69
N PHE A 85 17.45 10.22 -1.42
CA PHE A 85 16.21 10.33 -2.20
C PHE A 85 16.47 10.42 -3.72
N ASP A 86 17.67 10.11 -4.13
CA ASP A 86 18.14 10.17 -5.51
C ASP A 86 18.26 8.74 -6.06
N PRO A 87 17.43 8.33 -7.04
CA PRO A 87 17.43 6.96 -7.57
C PRO A 87 18.79 6.54 -8.14
N ASP A 88 19.54 7.45 -8.79
CA ASP A 88 20.85 7.12 -9.36
C ASP A 88 21.86 6.71 -8.26
N LYS A 89 21.80 7.41 -7.12
CA LYS A 89 22.64 7.06 -5.96
C LYS A 89 22.22 5.76 -5.31
N LEU A 90 20.91 5.49 -5.25
CA LEU A 90 20.39 4.23 -4.71
C LEU A 90 20.83 3.05 -5.57
N HIS A 91 20.69 3.14 -6.89
CA HIS A 91 21.15 2.10 -7.81
C HIS A 91 22.67 1.90 -7.74
N ALA A 92 23.46 2.98 -7.72
CA ALA A 92 24.91 2.89 -7.55
C ALA A 92 25.32 2.18 -6.25
N ALA A 93 24.54 2.39 -5.18
CA ALA A 93 24.73 1.74 -3.88
C ALA A 93 24.10 0.34 -3.80
N LYS A 94 23.41 -0.12 -4.84
CA LYS A 94 22.63 -1.37 -4.87
C LYS A 94 21.61 -1.43 -3.73
N ARG A 95 20.99 -0.29 -3.42
CA ARG A 95 19.95 -0.19 -2.41
C ARG A 95 18.61 -0.52 -3.04
N PRO A 96 17.91 -1.58 -2.60
CA PRO A 96 16.62 -1.94 -3.19
C PRO A 96 15.58 -0.82 -3.08
N ILE A 97 14.75 -0.68 -4.11
CA ILE A 97 13.65 0.27 -4.19
C ILE A 97 12.35 -0.50 -4.35
N VAL A 98 11.40 -0.30 -3.42
CA VAL A 98 10.05 -0.84 -3.49
C VAL A 98 9.09 0.30 -3.83
N LEU A 99 8.36 0.15 -4.93
CA LEU A 99 7.32 1.10 -5.34
C LEU A 99 5.94 0.51 -5.01
N VAL A 100 5.16 1.23 -4.21
CA VAL A 100 3.79 0.85 -3.84
C VAL A 100 2.82 1.86 -4.43
N GLN A 101 1.92 1.38 -5.28
CA GLN A 101 0.88 2.17 -5.93
C GLN A 101 -0.47 1.91 -5.30
N ASN A 102 -1.18 2.98 -4.93
CA ASN A 102 -2.50 2.88 -4.33
C ASN A 102 -3.55 3.62 -5.13
N ALA A 103 -4.79 3.17 -5.01
CA ALA A 103 -5.97 3.84 -5.52
C ALA A 103 -5.93 4.13 -7.03
N ILE A 104 -5.39 3.21 -7.84
CA ILE A 104 -5.56 3.25 -9.30
C ILE A 104 -7.04 3.16 -9.67
N HIS A 105 -7.79 2.33 -8.95
CA HIS A 105 -9.24 2.40 -8.86
C HIS A 105 -9.60 3.15 -7.59
N ALA A 106 -10.03 4.37 -7.74
CA ALA A 106 -10.13 5.33 -6.63
C ALA A 106 -11.20 5.01 -5.56
N GLY A 107 -12.02 3.99 -5.78
CA GLY A 107 -12.93 3.42 -4.76
C GLY A 107 -12.29 2.35 -3.89
N GLU A 108 -11.09 1.89 -4.24
CA GLU A 108 -10.31 0.85 -3.58
C GLU A 108 -9.25 1.53 -2.70
N MET A 109 -9.66 1.91 -1.47
CA MET A 109 -8.90 2.84 -0.63
C MET A 109 -8.00 2.16 0.41
N ASP A 110 -8.06 0.84 0.49
CA ASP A 110 -7.46 0.06 1.59
C ASP A 110 -5.94 0.25 1.62
N GLY A 111 -5.27 0.08 0.48
CA GLY A 111 -3.83 0.31 0.32
C GLY A 111 -3.40 1.73 0.68
N LYS A 112 -4.19 2.74 0.29
CA LYS A 112 -3.88 4.13 0.66
C LYS A 112 -3.83 4.30 2.18
N ASP A 113 -4.84 3.82 2.89
CA ASP A 113 -4.93 4.03 4.34
C ASP A 113 -3.96 3.13 5.12
N SER A 114 -3.65 1.92 4.63
CA SER A 114 -2.59 1.06 5.16
C SER A 114 -1.21 1.68 4.98
N CYS A 115 -0.92 2.26 3.81
CA CYS A 115 0.35 2.95 3.57
C CYS A 115 0.57 4.18 4.46
N LEU A 116 -0.50 4.92 4.83
CA LEU A 116 -0.37 6.00 5.82
C LEU A 116 0.08 5.46 7.19
N ALA A 117 -0.50 4.33 7.61
CA ALA A 117 -0.14 3.67 8.86
C ALA A 117 1.28 3.09 8.80
N LEU A 118 1.63 2.42 7.70
CA LEU A 118 2.95 1.82 7.50
C LEU A 118 4.06 2.89 7.48
N LEU A 119 3.88 3.98 6.74
CA LEU A 119 4.84 5.09 6.72
C LEU A 119 5.02 5.69 8.13
N ARG A 120 3.92 5.94 8.87
CA ARG A 120 3.99 6.36 10.27
C ARG A 120 4.82 5.39 11.10
N ASP A 121 4.56 4.10 10.97
CA ASP A 121 5.22 3.08 11.79
C ASP A 121 6.68 2.89 11.42
N MET A 122 7.04 3.09 10.16
CA MET A 122 8.46 3.12 9.74
C MET A 122 9.23 4.28 10.37
N VAL A 123 8.68 5.50 10.39
CA VAL A 123 9.49 6.70 10.66
C VAL A 123 9.11 7.46 11.94
N ILE A 124 7.87 7.32 12.46
CA ILE A 124 7.40 8.04 13.65
C ILE A 124 7.43 7.14 14.88
N THR A 125 6.70 6.01 14.86
CA THR A 125 6.61 5.11 16.01
C THR A 125 7.83 4.19 16.12
N GLY A 126 8.45 3.88 14.97
CA GLY A 126 9.58 2.97 14.87
C GLY A 126 9.20 1.48 14.90
N LYS A 127 7.89 1.15 14.93
CA LYS A 127 7.42 -0.24 14.93
C LYS A 127 7.98 -1.02 13.73
N GLU A 128 7.98 -0.39 12.55
CA GLU A 128 8.45 -1.00 11.31
C GLU A 128 9.75 -0.35 10.77
N ALA A 129 10.53 0.28 11.65
CA ALA A 129 11.78 0.96 11.24
C ALA A 129 12.81 0.03 10.57
N ALA A 130 12.78 -1.27 10.89
CA ALA A 130 13.67 -2.28 10.32
C ALA A 130 13.49 -2.46 8.81
N LEU A 131 12.32 -2.15 8.24
CA LEU A 131 12.08 -2.20 6.80
C LEU A 131 13.00 -1.22 6.05
N LEU A 132 13.24 -0.04 6.64
CA LEU A 132 14.14 0.96 6.06
C LEU A 132 15.62 0.54 6.09
N ASP A 133 16.00 -0.49 6.84
CA ASP A 133 17.34 -1.10 6.75
C ASP A 133 17.51 -1.93 5.48
N ARG A 134 16.43 -2.41 4.91
CA ARG A 134 16.41 -3.33 3.78
C ARG A 134 16.21 -2.62 2.44
N ALA A 135 15.29 -1.64 2.38
CA ALA A 135 14.91 -0.98 1.13
C ALA A 135 14.60 0.51 1.35
N VAL A 136 14.54 1.23 0.25
CA VAL A 136 13.86 2.52 0.16
C VAL A 136 12.45 2.27 -0.37
N PHE A 137 11.46 2.88 0.28
CA PHE A 137 10.06 2.76 -0.13
C PHE A 137 9.62 4.04 -0.84
N VAL A 138 8.95 3.86 -1.96
CA VAL A 138 8.34 4.93 -2.75
C VAL A 138 6.85 4.64 -2.81
N PHE A 139 6.02 5.48 -2.21
CA PHE A 139 4.58 5.32 -2.21
C PHE A 139 3.94 6.31 -3.18
N ILE A 140 3.02 5.85 -4.01
CA ILE A 140 2.02 6.68 -4.70
C ILE A 140 0.74 6.58 -3.86
N PRO A 141 0.40 7.59 -3.05
CA PRO A 141 -0.74 7.47 -2.14
C PRO A 141 -2.08 7.44 -2.86
N MET A 142 -2.22 8.19 -3.94
CA MET A 142 -3.46 8.30 -4.72
C MET A 142 -3.13 8.48 -6.20
N TYR A 143 -3.05 7.36 -6.94
CA TYR A 143 -2.74 7.45 -8.36
C TYR A 143 -3.89 8.06 -9.17
N ASN A 144 -5.13 7.66 -8.91
CA ASN A 144 -6.34 8.25 -9.50
C ASN A 144 -6.93 9.33 -8.59
N ALA A 145 -6.20 10.45 -8.41
CA ALA A 145 -6.63 11.50 -7.50
C ALA A 145 -7.92 12.21 -7.95
N ASP A 146 -8.22 12.28 -9.23
CA ASP A 146 -9.48 12.86 -9.72
C ASP A 146 -10.67 11.96 -9.39
N GLY A 147 -10.55 10.66 -9.65
CA GLY A 147 -11.58 9.70 -9.28
C GLY A 147 -11.76 9.60 -7.76
N HIS A 148 -10.68 9.80 -7.00
CA HIS A 148 -10.70 9.80 -5.55
C HIS A 148 -11.63 10.88 -4.97
N GLU A 149 -11.65 12.06 -5.57
CA GLU A 149 -12.48 13.18 -5.14
C GLU A 149 -13.94 13.12 -5.63
N ARG A 150 -14.25 12.21 -6.53
CA ARG A 150 -15.63 11.93 -6.97
C ARG A 150 -16.30 10.95 -6.02
N ARG A 151 -16.46 11.36 -4.76
CA ARG A 151 -16.88 10.52 -3.64
C ARG A 151 -18.38 10.26 -3.64
N SER A 152 -18.77 9.01 -3.33
CA SER A 152 -20.15 8.61 -3.12
C SER A 152 -20.20 7.28 -2.35
N PRO A 153 -21.23 7.04 -1.53
CA PRO A 153 -21.43 5.73 -0.89
C PRO A 153 -21.87 4.65 -1.89
N TYR A 154 -22.17 5.01 -3.15
CA TYR A 154 -22.70 4.11 -4.17
C TYR A 154 -21.70 3.75 -5.27
N ASN A 155 -20.48 4.27 -5.21
CA ASN A 155 -19.48 4.04 -6.27
C ASN A 155 -19.02 2.57 -6.36
N ARG A 156 -19.13 1.82 -5.26
CA ARG A 156 -18.86 0.37 -5.19
C ARG A 156 -19.93 -0.28 -4.30
N ILE A 157 -21.06 -0.60 -4.91
CA ILE A 157 -22.30 -0.98 -4.21
C ILE A 157 -22.11 -2.15 -3.24
N ASN A 158 -21.31 -3.16 -3.62
CA ASN A 158 -21.12 -4.36 -2.80
C ASN A 158 -19.97 -4.22 -1.76
N GLN A 159 -19.19 -3.15 -1.82
CA GLN A 159 -18.04 -2.99 -0.93
C GLN A 159 -18.48 -2.60 0.48
N ASN A 160 -18.00 -3.34 1.48
CA ASN A 160 -18.33 -3.11 2.89
C ASN A 160 -17.46 -1.98 3.49
N GLY A 161 -17.84 -0.73 3.21
CA GLY A 161 -17.11 0.46 3.64
C GLY A 161 -15.92 0.83 2.73
N PRO A 162 -15.31 2.00 2.96
CA PRO A 162 -15.74 3.06 3.90
C PRO A 162 -17.09 3.71 3.53
N GLU A 163 -17.59 4.65 4.36
CA GLU A 163 -18.88 5.31 4.15
C GLU A 163 -19.02 5.97 2.77
N GLU A 164 -17.93 6.54 2.27
CA GLU A 164 -17.83 7.08 0.91
C GLU A 164 -16.51 6.66 0.28
N MET A 165 -16.55 6.41 -1.01
CA MET A 165 -15.39 5.98 -1.80
C MET A 165 -15.36 6.68 -3.16
N GLY A 166 -14.19 6.73 -3.78
CA GLY A 166 -13.99 7.37 -5.06
C GLY A 166 -14.57 6.60 -6.24
N TRP A 167 -14.55 7.22 -7.41
CA TRP A 167 -15.00 6.67 -8.68
C TRP A 167 -13.87 5.95 -9.41
N ARG A 168 -14.16 4.80 -10.02
CA ARG A 168 -13.18 3.94 -10.68
C ARG A 168 -12.39 4.64 -11.80
N GLY A 169 -13.05 5.44 -12.63
CA GLY A 169 -12.42 6.18 -13.72
C GLY A 169 -11.77 7.48 -13.23
N ASN A 170 -10.76 7.95 -13.97
CA ASN A 170 -10.13 9.24 -13.71
C ASN A 170 -11.02 10.45 -14.10
N GLY A 171 -10.46 11.65 -14.09
CA GLY A 171 -11.15 12.90 -14.48
C GLY A 171 -11.86 12.83 -15.83
N THR A 172 -11.35 12.04 -16.77
CA THR A 172 -11.91 11.83 -18.12
C THR A 172 -12.60 10.47 -18.31
N ASN A 173 -12.88 9.76 -17.20
CA ASN A 173 -13.49 8.42 -17.17
C ASN A 173 -12.64 7.32 -17.84
N ILE A 174 -11.33 7.49 -17.93
CA ILE A 174 -10.42 6.41 -18.31
C ILE A 174 -10.18 5.52 -17.10
N ASN A 175 -10.24 4.19 -17.30
CA ASN A 175 -9.74 3.22 -16.32
C ASN A 175 -8.22 3.14 -16.45
N LEU A 176 -7.49 3.72 -15.51
CA LEU A 176 -6.03 3.79 -15.55
C LEU A 176 -5.38 2.39 -15.58
N ASN A 177 -5.99 1.39 -14.92
CA ASN A 177 -5.53 0.00 -14.98
C ASN A 177 -5.97 -0.73 -16.27
N ARG A 178 -6.19 0.00 -17.36
CA ARG A 178 -6.37 -0.48 -18.74
C ARG A 178 -5.57 0.36 -19.72
N ASP A 179 -4.77 1.29 -19.21
CA ASP A 179 -4.15 2.36 -20.03
C ASP A 179 -2.63 2.20 -20.21
N TYR A 180 -1.97 1.25 -19.52
CA TYR A 180 -0.52 1.08 -19.56
C TYR A 180 0.06 0.81 -20.95
N MET A 181 -0.69 0.20 -21.87
CA MET A 181 -0.26 0.02 -23.26
C MET A 181 -0.53 1.23 -24.14
N LYS A 182 -1.52 2.06 -23.78
CA LYS A 182 -1.98 3.18 -24.63
C LYS A 182 -1.42 4.52 -24.17
N ALA A 183 -1.29 4.70 -22.85
CA ALA A 183 -0.85 5.94 -22.22
C ALA A 183 -1.66 7.17 -22.68
N ASP A 184 -2.99 7.01 -22.82
CA ASP A 184 -3.91 8.07 -23.21
C ASP A 184 -4.11 9.09 -22.07
N ALA A 185 -4.08 8.62 -20.82
CA ALA A 185 -4.23 9.47 -19.64
C ALA A 185 -2.92 10.22 -19.30
N PRO A 186 -3.00 11.48 -18.85
CA PRO A 186 -1.82 12.22 -18.39
C PRO A 186 -1.18 11.55 -17.17
N GLU A 187 -1.97 10.93 -16.28
CA GLU A 187 -1.53 10.16 -15.13
C GLU A 187 -0.61 9.01 -15.56
N THR A 188 -1.01 8.24 -16.57
CA THR A 188 -0.22 7.10 -17.07
C THR A 188 1.10 7.56 -17.68
N ARG A 189 1.10 8.64 -18.46
CA ARG A 189 2.36 9.20 -19.00
C ARG A 189 3.29 9.68 -17.91
N ALA A 190 2.75 10.36 -16.90
CA ALA A 190 3.51 10.83 -15.75
C ALA A 190 4.10 9.65 -14.95
N PHE A 191 3.28 8.61 -14.70
CA PHE A 191 3.74 7.39 -14.05
C PHE A 191 4.89 6.73 -14.79
N MET A 192 4.77 6.54 -16.10
CA MET A 192 5.83 5.92 -16.91
C MET A 192 7.15 6.70 -16.82
N ALA A 193 7.08 8.04 -16.89
CA ALA A 193 8.27 8.88 -16.74
C ALA A 193 8.90 8.74 -15.34
N MET A 194 8.09 8.73 -14.30
CA MET A 194 8.53 8.52 -12.92
C MET A 194 9.11 7.11 -12.75
N PHE A 195 8.40 6.08 -13.22
CA PHE A 195 8.84 4.68 -13.15
C PHE A 195 10.21 4.47 -13.82
N HIS A 196 10.42 4.99 -15.05
CA HIS A 196 11.70 4.86 -15.74
C HIS A 196 12.84 5.66 -15.07
N ARG A 197 12.53 6.70 -14.34
CA ARG A 197 13.51 7.41 -13.52
C ARG A 197 13.89 6.61 -12.27
N TRP A 198 12.89 6.01 -11.60
CA TRP A 198 13.10 5.31 -10.33
C TRP A 198 13.53 3.86 -10.49
N LEU A 199 13.13 3.19 -11.57
CA LEU A 199 13.42 1.78 -11.89
C LEU A 199 13.33 0.87 -10.64
N PRO A 200 12.16 0.77 -9.98
CA PRO A 200 12.03 0.03 -8.74
C PRO A 200 12.39 -1.44 -8.93
N ASP A 201 12.93 -2.07 -7.88
CA ASP A 201 13.29 -3.49 -7.88
C ASP A 201 12.08 -4.38 -7.61
N PHE A 202 11.04 -3.85 -6.97
CA PHE A 202 9.77 -4.53 -6.74
C PHE A 202 8.61 -3.51 -6.82
N PHE A 203 7.50 -3.92 -7.42
CA PHE A 203 6.31 -3.09 -7.57
C PHE A 203 5.11 -3.77 -6.90
N VAL A 204 4.33 -3.00 -6.15
CA VAL A 204 3.07 -3.44 -5.54
C VAL A 204 1.93 -2.56 -6.05
N ASP A 205 0.81 -3.17 -6.43
CA ASP A 205 -0.41 -2.48 -6.84
C ASP A 205 -1.58 -2.94 -5.98
N ASP A 206 -2.08 -2.03 -5.14
CA ASP A 206 -3.12 -2.33 -4.17
C ASP A 206 -4.51 -2.12 -4.74
N HIS A 207 -5.33 -3.16 -4.62
CA HIS A 207 -6.69 -3.25 -5.13
C HIS A 207 -7.68 -3.83 -4.11
N VAL A 208 -8.95 -3.88 -4.52
CA VAL A 208 -10.04 -4.54 -3.81
C VAL A 208 -10.85 -5.37 -4.80
N THR A 209 -11.17 -6.61 -4.44
CA THR A 209 -11.88 -7.59 -5.27
C THR A 209 -13.25 -7.13 -5.75
N ASP A 210 -13.82 -7.84 -6.73
CA ASP A 210 -15.08 -7.47 -7.41
C ASP A 210 -16.34 -8.15 -6.85
N GLY A 211 -16.26 -8.84 -5.66
CA GLY A 211 -17.44 -9.27 -4.92
C GLY A 211 -17.72 -10.76 -4.85
N ALA A 212 -16.85 -11.62 -5.38
CA ALA A 212 -16.90 -13.04 -5.06
C ALA A 212 -16.67 -13.25 -3.56
N ASP A 213 -17.51 -14.07 -2.91
CA ASP A 213 -17.37 -14.37 -1.48
C ASP A 213 -16.48 -15.61 -1.29
N PHE A 214 -15.40 -15.46 -0.54
CA PHE A 214 -14.44 -16.51 -0.19
C PHE A 214 -13.85 -16.27 1.20
N GLN A 215 -13.06 -17.22 1.70
CA GLN A 215 -12.58 -17.14 3.08
C GLN A 215 -11.43 -16.14 3.31
N TYR A 216 -10.59 -15.89 2.32
CA TYR A 216 -9.37 -15.09 2.45
C TYR A 216 -9.67 -13.60 2.65
N ASP A 217 -8.88 -12.92 3.48
CA ASP A 217 -8.93 -11.47 3.65
C ASP A 217 -8.09 -10.78 2.57
N VAL A 218 -6.95 -11.39 2.26
CA VAL A 218 -5.97 -10.92 1.28
C VAL A 218 -5.80 -11.96 0.20
N THR A 219 -5.98 -11.58 -1.05
CA THR A 219 -5.51 -12.36 -2.19
C THR A 219 -4.43 -11.58 -2.90
N PHE A 220 -3.38 -12.25 -3.32
CA PHE A 220 -2.31 -11.59 -4.08
C PHE A 220 -1.84 -12.48 -5.21
N THR A 221 -1.19 -11.87 -6.19
CA THR A 221 -0.59 -12.63 -7.27
C THR A 221 0.68 -11.95 -7.76
N ILE A 222 1.66 -12.78 -8.10
CA ILE A 222 2.97 -12.37 -8.57
C ILE A 222 3.24 -13.13 -9.85
N GLU A 223 3.71 -12.43 -10.89
CA GLU A 223 4.15 -13.06 -12.13
C GLU A 223 5.38 -13.93 -11.87
N ARG A 224 5.45 -15.05 -12.57
CA ARG A 224 6.46 -16.09 -12.37
C ARG A 224 7.13 -16.47 -13.69
N PHE A 225 8.06 -17.43 -13.63
CA PHE A 225 8.56 -18.10 -14.81
C PHE A 225 7.40 -18.74 -15.61
N PRO A 226 7.36 -18.67 -16.97
CA PRO A 226 8.47 -18.22 -17.84
C PRO A 226 8.44 -16.72 -18.21
N ASN A 227 7.53 -15.92 -17.69
CA ASN A 227 7.38 -14.51 -18.09
C ASN A 227 8.43 -13.58 -17.45
N LEU A 228 9.03 -14.02 -16.34
CA LEU A 228 10.22 -13.40 -15.74
C LEU A 228 11.45 -14.29 -16.00
N ASN A 229 12.65 -13.74 -15.79
CA ASN A 229 13.85 -14.56 -15.84
C ASN A 229 13.80 -15.67 -14.76
N ALA A 230 14.47 -16.81 -15.03
CA ALA A 230 14.37 -18.00 -14.19
C ALA A 230 14.78 -17.75 -12.72
N ASP A 231 15.88 -17.02 -12.50
CA ASP A 231 16.38 -16.77 -11.14
C ASP A 231 15.40 -15.94 -10.32
N THR A 232 14.81 -14.90 -10.92
CA THR A 232 13.77 -14.10 -10.28
C THR A 232 12.51 -14.93 -10.01
N GLY A 233 12.07 -15.73 -10.98
CA GLY A 233 10.90 -16.60 -10.83
C GLY A 233 11.08 -17.61 -9.69
N HIS A 234 12.23 -18.28 -9.60
CA HIS A 234 12.55 -19.20 -8.52
C HIS A 234 12.60 -18.50 -7.15
N TRP A 235 13.22 -17.33 -7.06
CA TRP A 235 13.24 -16.56 -5.82
C TRP A 235 11.82 -16.19 -5.35
N LEU A 236 10.95 -15.81 -6.27
CA LEU A 236 9.56 -15.50 -5.95
C LEU A 236 8.79 -16.72 -5.44
N ASP A 237 8.93 -17.87 -6.12
CA ASP A 237 8.24 -19.11 -5.76
C ASP A 237 8.76 -19.75 -4.45
N GLU A 238 10.08 -19.72 -4.25
CA GLU A 238 10.72 -20.44 -3.14
C GLU A 238 10.87 -19.62 -1.87
N SER A 239 10.79 -18.27 -1.97
CA SER A 239 11.02 -17.39 -0.82
C SER A 239 9.89 -16.39 -0.63
N VAL A 240 9.59 -15.55 -1.64
CA VAL A 240 8.70 -14.39 -1.42
C VAL A 240 7.27 -14.82 -1.15
N ILE A 241 6.72 -15.72 -1.97
CA ILE A 241 5.31 -16.15 -1.82
C ILE A 241 5.08 -16.90 -0.51
N PRO A 242 5.90 -17.91 -0.13
CA PRO A 242 5.74 -18.59 1.16
C PRO A 242 5.90 -17.67 2.37
N ASP A 243 6.83 -16.70 2.31
CA ASP A 243 7.04 -15.75 3.39
C ASP A 243 5.85 -14.79 3.55
N LEU A 244 5.29 -14.30 2.43
CA LEU A 244 4.08 -13.44 2.46
C LEU A 244 2.89 -14.17 3.06
N GLU A 245 2.58 -15.40 2.61
CA GLU A 245 1.49 -16.19 3.17
C GLU A 245 1.70 -16.40 4.67
N HIS A 246 2.90 -16.79 5.08
CA HIS A 246 3.22 -17.02 6.48
C HIS A 246 3.06 -15.76 7.34
N GLN A 247 3.52 -14.61 6.88
CA GLN A 247 3.44 -13.36 7.65
C GLN A 247 2.01 -12.86 7.78
N VAL A 248 1.23 -12.87 6.70
CA VAL A 248 -0.17 -12.47 6.72
C VAL A 248 -0.98 -13.40 7.62
N ASP A 249 -0.80 -14.71 7.52
CA ASP A 249 -1.48 -15.68 8.38
C ASP A 249 -1.07 -15.52 9.87
N ALA A 250 0.20 -15.23 10.14
CA ALA A 250 0.70 -15.00 11.50
C ALA A 250 0.12 -13.72 12.14
N SER A 251 -0.28 -12.74 11.32
CA SER A 251 -0.95 -11.52 11.79
C SER A 251 -2.42 -11.72 12.14
N GLY A 252 -2.99 -12.88 11.79
CA GLY A 252 -4.40 -13.24 12.03
C GLY A 252 -5.31 -12.98 10.84
N HIS A 253 -4.76 -12.59 9.69
CA HIS A 253 -5.45 -12.52 8.40
C HIS A 253 -5.19 -13.79 7.59
N LEU A 254 -6.12 -14.14 6.69
CA LEU A 254 -5.95 -15.26 5.78
C LEU A 254 -5.49 -14.77 4.41
N ALA A 255 -4.38 -15.32 3.92
CA ALA A 255 -3.83 -15.00 2.61
C ALA A 255 -4.09 -16.12 1.58
N SER A 256 -4.11 -15.74 0.30
CA SER A 256 -4.05 -16.67 -0.84
C SER A 256 -3.13 -16.11 -1.93
N PRO A 257 -2.15 -16.89 -2.42
CA PRO A 257 -1.24 -16.46 -3.49
C PRO A 257 -1.89 -16.55 -4.88
N THR A 258 -3.20 -16.41 -4.95
CA THR A 258 -3.97 -16.49 -6.19
C THR A 258 -5.12 -15.49 -6.16
N TYR A 259 -5.13 -14.58 -7.12
CA TYR A 259 -6.29 -13.73 -7.35
C TYR A 259 -7.51 -14.59 -7.75
N ILE A 260 -8.63 -14.36 -7.07
CA ILE A 260 -9.86 -15.12 -7.29
C ILE A 260 -10.66 -14.48 -8.42
N SER A 261 -10.52 -15.01 -9.63
CA SER A 261 -11.32 -14.67 -10.80
C SER A 261 -12.02 -15.93 -11.34
N LEU A 262 -13.30 -15.85 -11.62
CA LEU A 262 -14.08 -16.97 -12.16
C LEU A 262 -13.94 -17.05 -13.68
N VAL A 263 -13.84 -18.27 -14.23
CA VAL A 263 -13.93 -18.50 -15.68
C VAL A 263 -15.30 -18.10 -16.21
N ASP A 264 -16.34 -18.29 -15.39
CA ASP A 264 -17.71 -17.91 -15.68
C ASP A 264 -18.36 -17.41 -14.38
N ASP A 265 -18.69 -16.13 -14.34
CA ASP A 265 -19.28 -15.47 -13.17
C ASP A 265 -20.63 -16.07 -12.75
N SER A 266 -21.31 -16.75 -13.67
CA SER A 266 -22.60 -17.41 -13.42
C SER A 266 -22.46 -18.88 -12.97
N ASP A 267 -21.28 -19.48 -13.11
CA ASP A 267 -21.04 -20.90 -12.83
C ASP A 267 -19.64 -21.14 -12.22
N PRO A 268 -19.50 -21.00 -10.90
CA PRO A 268 -18.22 -21.23 -10.20
C PRO A 268 -17.63 -22.63 -10.39
N SER A 269 -18.45 -23.63 -10.78
CA SER A 269 -17.96 -25.00 -11.03
C SER A 269 -17.01 -25.10 -12.22
N LYS A 270 -16.99 -24.10 -13.10
CA LYS A 270 -16.04 -24.01 -14.22
C LYS A 270 -14.62 -23.63 -13.80
N GLY A 271 -14.42 -23.31 -12.51
CA GLY A 271 -13.11 -23.06 -11.96
C GLY A 271 -12.67 -21.59 -12.05
N LEU A 272 -11.39 -21.38 -11.72
CA LEU A 272 -10.75 -20.07 -11.69
C LEU A 272 -10.03 -19.78 -12.98
N GLY A 273 -10.16 -18.55 -13.47
CA GLY A 273 -9.38 -17.98 -14.57
C GLY A 273 -8.39 -16.94 -14.04
N PHE A 274 -7.38 -16.64 -14.83
CA PHE A 274 -6.41 -15.63 -14.47
C PHE A 274 -5.84 -14.94 -15.73
N ASP A 275 -5.96 -13.61 -15.81
CA ASP A 275 -5.48 -12.81 -16.95
C ASP A 275 -4.73 -11.52 -16.53
N ALA A 276 -4.31 -11.41 -15.25
CA ALA A 276 -3.77 -10.17 -14.71
C ALA A 276 -2.41 -9.75 -15.28
N TYR A 277 -1.72 -10.64 -15.96
CA TYR A 277 -0.39 -10.36 -16.55
C TYR A 277 -0.43 -9.76 -17.96
N VAL A 278 -1.60 -9.41 -18.45
CA VAL A 278 -1.73 -8.71 -19.73
C VAL A 278 -1.16 -7.30 -19.61
N PRO A 279 -0.28 -6.84 -20.54
CA PRO A 279 0.46 -5.57 -20.39
C PRO A 279 -0.39 -4.30 -20.31
N ARG A 280 -1.68 -4.36 -20.59
CA ARG A 280 -2.60 -3.24 -20.40
C ARG A 280 -2.85 -2.93 -18.91
N PHE A 281 -2.56 -3.91 -18.02
CA PHE A 281 -2.63 -3.76 -16.57
C PHE A 281 -1.28 -3.31 -16.00
N SER A 282 -1.27 -2.73 -14.81
CA SER A 282 -0.08 -2.27 -14.11
C SER A 282 0.97 -3.39 -13.97
N THR A 283 0.60 -4.52 -13.37
CA THR A 283 1.51 -5.64 -13.12
C THR A 283 2.01 -6.27 -14.40
N GLY A 284 1.17 -6.43 -15.42
CA GLY A 284 1.59 -6.94 -16.73
C GLY A 284 2.57 -5.99 -17.44
N TYR A 285 2.42 -4.68 -17.28
CA TYR A 285 3.38 -3.71 -17.79
C TYR A 285 4.74 -3.82 -17.07
N MET A 286 4.76 -3.96 -15.73
CA MET A 286 6.00 -4.13 -14.97
C MET A 286 6.77 -5.37 -15.42
N ASN A 287 6.06 -6.44 -15.76
CA ASN A 287 6.70 -7.67 -16.27
C ASN A 287 7.38 -7.47 -17.62
N LEU A 288 6.82 -6.65 -18.52
CA LEU A 288 7.49 -6.24 -19.76
C LEU A 288 8.77 -5.44 -19.49
N GLU A 289 8.80 -4.66 -18.42
CA GLU A 289 9.98 -3.92 -17.97
C GLU A 289 10.96 -4.80 -17.18
N ASN A 290 10.69 -6.11 -17.12
CA ASN A 290 11.47 -7.11 -16.38
C ASN A 290 11.62 -6.76 -14.89
N ARG A 291 10.53 -6.27 -14.29
CA ARG A 291 10.42 -5.95 -12.87
C ARG A 291 9.39 -6.85 -12.20
N PRO A 292 9.76 -7.55 -11.13
CA PRO A 292 8.78 -8.32 -10.36
C PRO A 292 7.71 -7.40 -9.79
N SER A 293 6.49 -7.87 -9.86
CA SER A 293 5.33 -7.10 -9.43
C SER A 293 4.31 -7.98 -8.72
N MET A 294 3.64 -7.39 -7.74
CA MET A 294 2.57 -8.02 -6.97
C MET A 294 1.27 -7.22 -7.13
N LEU A 295 0.21 -7.91 -7.51
CA LEU A 295 -1.15 -7.45 -7.38
C LEU A 295 -1.66 -7.87 -6.00
N VAL A 296 -2.16 -6.95 -5.20
CA VAL A 296 -2.84 -7.21 -3.94
C VAL A 296 -4.32 -6.91 -4.12
N GLU A 297 -5.19 -7.82 -3.70
CA GLU A 297 -6.64 -7.67 -3.79
C GLU A 297 -7.28 -7.96 -2.42
N MET A 298 -7.73 -6.91 -1.75
CA MET A 298 -8.43 -7.03 -0.48
C MET A 298 -9.87 -7.48 -0.70
N HIS A 299 -10.38 -8.33 0.18
CA HIS A 299 -11.72 -8.91 0.03
C HIS A 299 -12.83 -7.87 0.29
N MET A 300 -13.52 -7.41 -0.76
CA MET A 300 -14.46 -6.27 -0.68
C MET A 300 -15.62 -6.47 0.30
N LEU A 301 -16.03 -7.71 0.61
CA LEU A 301 -17.14 -8.00 1.52
C LEU A 301 -16.72 -8.02 3.01
N LYS A 302 -15.42 -8.08 3.32
CA LYS A 302 -14.90 -7.89 4.67
C LYS A 302 -15.04 -6.43 5.08
N ASP A 303 -15.13 -6.16 6.39
CA ASP A 303 -15.20 -4.79 6.88
C ASP A 303 -13.92 -3.99 6.57
N TYR A 304 -14.05 -2.67 6.52
CA TYR A 304 -12.97 -1.79 6.10
C TYR A 304 -11.73 -1.88 6.99
N LYS A 305 -11.92 -2.10 8.30
CA LYS A 305 -10.80 -2.28 9.22
C LYS A 305 -10.00 -3.54 8.87
N THR A 306 -10.69 -4.67 8.71
CA THR A 306 -10.06 -5.95 8.32
C THR A 306 -9.24 -5.78 7.04
N ARG A 307 -9.78 -5.08 6.04
CA ARG A 307 -9.09 -4.85 4.78
C ARG A 307 -7.87 -3.94 4.91
N VAL A 308 -7.98 -2.81 5.61
CA VAL A 308 -6.84 -1.91 5.84
C VAL A 308 -5.74 -2.57 6.68
N THR A 309 -6.10 -3.33 7.73
CA THR A 309 -5.10 -4.01 8.55
C THR A 309 -4.47 -5.19 7.85
N GLY A 310 -5.22 -5.95 7.04
CA GLY A 310 -4.64 -7.03 6.22
C GLY A 310 -3.75 -6.53 5.08
N ASN A 311 -4.05 -5.38 4.50
CA ASN A 311 -3.18 -4.76 3.49
C ASN A 311 -1.90 -4.16 4.10
N TYR A 312 -1.92 -3.82 5.38
CA TYR A 312 -0.76 -3.29 6.10
C TYR A 312 0.33 -4.36 6.27
N GLU A 313 -0.03 -5.62 6.49
CA GLU A 313 0.90 -6.76 6.71
C GLU A 313 1.61 -7.17 5.42
#